data_a098d08bdc26a57b5a17b7d0c1bb0f9e
#
_entry.id   a098d08bdc26a57b5a17b7d0c1bb0f9e
#
_cell.length_a   1.000
_cell.length_b   1.000
_cell.length_c   1.000
_cell.angle_alpha   90.00
_cell.angle_beta   90.00
_cell.angle_gamma   90.00
#
_symmetry.space_group_name_H-M   'P 1'
#
loop_
_entity.id
_entity.type
_entity.pdbx_description
1 polymer ?
#
loop_
_entity_poly.entity_id
_entity_poly.type
_entity_poly.pdbx_seq_one_letter_code
_entity_poly.pdbx_strand_id
1 'polypeptide(L)' 'MERVVEFARDEKVARLNASVLYENRPMLRILEKAGFRLIPSNDPETVEATMELG' A
#
# COMPACT_ATOMS: atom_id res chain seq x y z
N MET A 1 18.63 16.52 2.40
CA MET A 1 17.69 15.57 2.34
C MET A 1 17.04 15.21 3.59
N GLU A 2 17.62 15.52 4.68
CA GLU A 2 16.96 15.27 5.92
C GLU A 2 15.66 15.96 5.98
N ARG A 3 15.58 17.12 5.35
CA ARG A 3 14.34 17.84 5.36
C ARG A 3 13.20 17.08 4.79
N VAL A 4 13.49 16.33 3.75
CA VAL A 4 12.44 15.56 3.11
C VAL A 4 11.90 14.51 4.05
N VAL A 5 12.79 13.88 4.76
CA VAL A 5 12.36 12.85 5.69
C VAL A 5 11.57 13.46 6.84
N GLU A 6 12.03 14.55 7.34
CA GLU A 6 11.32 15.21 8.41
C GLU A 6 9.97 15.67 7.99
N PHE A 7 9.90 16.17 6.78
CA PHE A 7 8.63 16.64 6.27
C PHE A 7 7.62 15.52 6.21
N ALA A 8 8.05 14.37 5.74
CA ALA A 8 7.16 13.24 5.64
C ALA A 8 6.69 12.80 7.01
N ARG A 9 7.57 12.86 7.98
CA ARG A 9 7.19 12.49 9.31
C ARG A 9 6.21 13.45 9.90
N ASP A 10 6.47 14.71 9.73
CA ASP A 10 5.58 15.73 10.25
C ASP A 10 4.20 15.58 9.72
N GLU A 11 4.09 15.24 8.48
CA GLU A 11 2.78 15.09 7.90
C GLU A 11 2.15 13.78 8.26
N LYS A 12 2.92 12.91 8.87
CA LYS A 12 2.39 11.63 9.24
C LYS A 12 1.78 10.92 8.08
N VAL A 13 2.36 11.09 6.94
CA VAL A 13 1.84 10.47 5.75
C VAL A 13 2.61 9.21 5.47
N ALA A 14 2.76 8.39 6.43
CA ALA A 14 3.47 7.14 6.21
C ALA A 14 2.48 6.13 5.70
N ARG A 15 2.45 5.94 4.42
CA ARG A 15 1.53 5.01 3.82
C ARG A 15 2.21 4.27 2.69
N LEU A 16 2.06 2.97 2.67
CA LEU A 16 2.62 2.14 1.61
C LEU A 16 1.52 1.76 0.66
N ASN A 17 1.78 1.90 -0.62
CA ASN A 17 0.82 1.53 -1.65
C ASN A 17 1.46 0.56 -2.59
N ALA A 18 0.71 -0.42 -3.03
CA ALA A 18 1.20 -1.40 -3.98
C ALA A 18 0.07 -1.79 -4.91
N SER A 19 0.42 -2.07 -6.15
CA SER A 19 -0.55 -2.55 -7.13
C SER A 19 -0.21 -3.99 -7.45
N VAL A 20 -1.20 -4.85 -7.39
CA VAL A 20 -0.99 -6.26 -7.60
C VAL A 20 -2.04 -6.76 -8.58
N LEU A 21 -1.64 -7.66 -9.47
CA LEU A 21 -2.60 -8.23 -10.40
C LEU A 21 -3.62 -9.04 -9.62
N TYR A 22 -4.86 -8.91 -10.02
CA TYR A 22 -5.94 -9.57 -9.33
C TYR A 22 -5.76 -11.08 -9.33
N GLU A 23 -5.18 -11.62 -10.38
CA GLU A 23 -5.00 -13.06 -10.45
C GLU A 23 -3.80 -13.52 -9.63
N ASN A 24 -3.00 -12.62 -9.12
CA ASN A 24 -1.88 -13.02 -8.29
C ASN A 24 -2.37 -13.22 -6.85
N ARG A 25 -3.18 -14.25 -6.66
CA ARG A 25 -3.79 -14.51 -5.37
C ARG A 25 -2.81 -14.76 -4.25
N PRO A 26 -1.72 -15.48 -4.48
CA PRO A 26 -0.76 -15.68 -3.41
C PRO A 26 -0.23 -14.38 -2.85
N MET A 27 0.04 -13.42 -3.74
CA MET A 27 0.56 -12.15 -3.28
C MET A 27 -0.50 -11.37 -2.53
N LEU A 28 -1.74 -11.42 -2.98
CA LEU A 28 -2.80 -10.74 -2.28
C LEU A 28 -2.94 -11.27 -0.87
N ARG A 29 -2.81 -12.56 -0.72
CA ARG A 29 -2.92 -13.16 0.58
C ARG A 29 -1.78 -12.73 1.49
N ILE A 30 -0.58 -12.66 0.93
CA ILE A 30 0.58 -12.24 1.69
C ILE A 30 0.40 -10.81 2.17
N LEU A 31 -0.08 -9.94 1.29
CA LEU A 31 -0.28 -8.55 1.66
C LEU A 31 -1.35 -8.42 2.73
N GLU A 32 -2.39 -9.20 2.60
CA GLU A 32 -3.45 -9.16 3.58
C GLU A 32 -2.94 -9.58 4.94
N LYS A 33 -2.14 -10.62 4.98
CA LYS A 33 -1.59 -11.08 6.23
C LYS A 33 -0.63 -10.07 6.81
N ALA A 34 0.04 -9.32 5.97
CA ALA A 34 0.97 -8.32 6.43
C ALA A 34 0.26 -7.08 6.98
N GLY A 35 -1.05 -6.99 6.81
CA GLY A 35 -1.78 -5.87 7.34
C GLY A 35 -2.22 -4.87 6.31
N PHE A 36 -2.04 -5.17 5.04
CA PHE A 36 -2.47 -4.27 3.98
C PHE A 36 -3.96 -4.35 3.79
N ARG A 37 -4.54 -3.24 3.41
CA ARG A 37 -5.93 -3.20 3.03
C ARG A 37 -6.01 -3.36 1.54
N LEU A 38 -6.86 -4.24 1.06
CA LEU A 38 -7.02 -4.44 -0.38
C LEU A 38 -8.20 -3.63 -0.86
N ILE A 39 -7.95 -2.77 -1.84
CA ILE A 39 -8.99 -1.91 -2.38
C ILE A 39 -9.09 -2.12 -3.86
N PRO A 40 -10.31 -2.12 -4.41
CA PRO A 40 -10.45 -2.24 -5.85
C PRO A 40 -9.82 -1.03 -6.52
N SER A 41 -9.13 -1.26 -7.61
CA SER A 41 -8.51 -0.16 -8.31
C SER A 41 -9.37 0.19 -9.52
N ASN A 42 -9.01 1.25 -10.23
CA ASN A 42 -9.74 1.63 -11.43
C ASN A 42 -9.62 0.57 -12.49
N ASP A 43 -8.55 -0.15 -12.47
CA ASP A 43 -8.30 -1.21 -13.44
C ASP A 43 -8.83 -2.50 -12.87
N PRO A 44 -9.80 -3.15 -13.52
CA PRO A 44 -10.37 -4.37 -12.97
C PRO A 44 -9.37 -5.51 -12.88
N GLU A 45 -8.22 -5.38 -13.52
CA GLU A 45 -7.25 -6.44 -13.45
C GLU A 45 -6.28 -6.28 -12.31
N THR A 46 -6.37 -5.20 -11.57
CA THR A 46 -5.44 -4.99 -10.47
C THR A 46 -6.19 -4.67 -9.19
N VAL A 47 -5.49 -4.87 -8.10
CA VAL A 47 -6.02 -4.54 -6.79
C VAL A 47 -4.97 -3.68 -6.11
N GLU A 48 -5.40 -2.66 -5.42
CA GLU A 48 -4.46 -1.82 -4.71
C GLU A 48 -4.40 -2.24 -3.26
N ALA A 49 -3.18 -2.29 -2.74
CA ALA A 49 -2.98 -2.61 -1.35
C ALA A 49 -2.39 -1.38 -0.67
N THR A 50 -2.93 -1.04 0.48
CA THR A 50 -2.46 0.14 1.17
C THR A 50 -2.31 -0.19 2.64
N MET A 51 -1.31 0.41 3.27
CA MET A 51 -1.07 0.19 4.67
C MET A 51 -0.60 1.50 5.28
N GLU A 52 -1.17 1.87 6.40
CA GLU A 52 -0.75 3.07 7.10
C GLU A 52 0.25 2.69 8.15
N LEU A 53 1.34 3.42 8.17
CA LEU A 53 2.40 3.14 9.11
C LEU A 53 2.41 4.06 10.31
N GLY A 54 1.67 5.13 10.24
CA GLY A 54 1.72 6.14 11.29
C GLY A 54 0.67 6.04 12.37
#